data_eaa90871fc4d8c599ea4fe77ce32d239
#
_entry.id   eaa90871fc4d8c599ea4fe77ce32d239
#
_cell.length_a   1.000
_cell.length_b   1.000
_cell.length_c   1.000
_cell.angle_alpha   90.00
_cell.angle_beta   90.00
_cell.angle_gamma   90.00
#
_symmetry.space_group_name_H-M   'P 1'
#
loop_
_entity.id
_entity.type
_entity.pdbx_description
1 polymer ?
#
loop_
_entity_poly.entity_id
_entity_poly.type
_entity_poly.pdbx_seq_one_letter_code
_entity_poly.pdbx_strand_id
1 'polypeptide(L)' 'MEISKFVQDFELLLDEVEPGSITKDTIFRDIEEWSSLIALVVIAMVDEEYDIKLTGDDIRTSVTVKDLFDKISVK' A
#
# COMPACT_ATOMS: atom_id res chain seq x y z
N MET A 1 6.84 -13.03 4.43
CA MET A 1 6.31 -11.85 3.72
C MET A 1 7.44 -10.87 3.47
N GLU A 2 7.63 -10.47 2.22
CA GLU A 2 8.73 -9.60 1.85
C GLU A 2 8.24 -8.23 1.42
N ILE A 3 8.92 -7.18 1.87
CA ILE A 3 8.51 -5.81 1.56
C ILE A 3 8.62 -5.51 0.07
N SER A 4 9.60 -6.10 -0.63
CA SER A 4 9.75 -5.86 -2.06
C SER A 4 8.54 -6.36 -2.85
N LYS A 5 7.96 -7.48 -2.45
CA LYS A 5 6.74 -7.99 -3.07
C LYS A 5 5.57 -7.06 -2.78
N PHE A 6 5.45 -6.57 -1.55
CA PHE A 6 4.39 -5.64 -1.18
C PHE A 6 4.47 -4.35 -1.99
N VAL A 7 5.69 -3.82 -2.15
CA VAL A 7 5.90 -2.61 -2.96
C VAL A 7 5.44 -2.84 -4.40
N GLN A 8 5.79 -3.99 -4.99
CA GLN A 8 5.35 -4.33 -6.33
C GLN A 8 3.84 -4.45 -6.43
N ASP A 9 3.22 -5.14 -5.47
CA ASP A 9 1.76 -5.30 -5.45
C ASP A 9 1.07 -3.94 -5.33
N PHE A 10 1.62 -3.06 -4.49
CA PHE A 10 1.09 -1.71 -4.33
C PHE A 10 1.19 -0.92 -5.65
N GLU A 11 2.36 -0.98 -6.28
CA GLU A 11 2.59 -0.25 -7.54
C GLU A 11 1.64 -0.71 -8.65
N LEU A 12 1.33 -2.00 -8.69
CA LEU A 12 0.42 -2.56 -9.70
C LEU A 12 -1.01 -2.03 -9.59
N LEU A 13 -1.37 -1.46 -8.43
CA LEU A 13 -2.69 -0.87 -8.24
C LEU A 13 -2.80 0.51 -8.87
N LEU A 14 -1.68 1.11 -9.25
CA LEU A 14 -1.61 2.46 -9.77
C LEU A 14 -1.38 2.41 -11.27
N ASP A 15 -2.19 3.16 -12.03
CA ASP A 15 -2.14 3.13 -13.49
C ASP A 15 -1.18 4.17 -14.07
N GLU A 16 -0.91 5.24 -13.34
CA GLU A 16 -0.21 6.40 -13.89
C GLU A 16 1.19 6.57 -13.34
N VAL A 17 1.72 5.59 -12.60
CA VAL A 17 3.08 5.65 -12.09
C VAL A 17 3.99 4.81 -12.97
N GLU A 18 5.24 5.25 -13.09
CA GLU A 18 6.23 4.50 -13.84
C GLU A 18 6.71 3.29 -13.03
N PRO A 19 7.00 2.15 -13.69
CA PRO A 19 7.56 0.99 -13.01
C PRO A 19 8.84 1.37 -12.25
N GLY A 20 8.90 0.95 -11.00
CA GLY A 20 10.05 1.23 -10.15
C GLY A 20 10.03 2.58 -9.46
N SER A 21 9.01 3.42 -9.69
CA SER A 21 8.90 4.73 -9.05
C SER A 21 8.42 4.65 -7.61
N ILE A 22 7.76 3.57 -7.22
CA ILE A 22 7.26 3.37 -5.86
C ILE A 22 8.29 2.57 -5.07
N THR A 23 8.65 3.06 -3.90
CA THR A 23 9.59 2.38 -3.01
C THR A 23 8.97 2.26 -1.62
N LYS A 24 9.66 1.58 -0.73
CA LYS A 24 9.20 1.46 0.67
C LYS A 24 9.12 2.81 1.37
N ASP A 25 9.89 3.79 0.91
CA ASP A 25 9.94 5.12 1.51
C ASP A 25 8.99 6.12 0.87
N THR A 26 8.24 5.70 -0.16
CA THR A 26 7.28 6.56 -0.83
C THR A 26 6.17 6.96 0.15
N ILE A 27 5.92 8.27 0.23
CA ILE A 27 4.78 8.80 0.98
C ILE A 27 3.57 8.66 0.08
N PHE A 28 2.72 7.67 0.38
CA PHE A 28 1.66 7.30 -0.57
C PHE A 28 0.63 8.40 -0.78
N ARG A 29 0.40 9.24 0.22
CA ARG A 29 -0.55 10.36 0.05
C ARG A 29 -0.06 11.42 -0.93
N ASP A 30 1.25 11.47 -1.18
CA ASP A 30 1.82 12.41 -2.15
C ASP A 30 1.73 11.89 -3.58
N ILE A 31 1.34 10.64 -3.78
CA ILE A 31 1.12 10.09 -5.11
C ILE A 31 -0.09 10.79 -5.71
N GLU A 32 0.09 11.36 -6.89
CA GLU A 32 -0.95 12.15 -7.54
C GLU A 32 -2.24 11.36 -7.76
N GLU A 33 -2.11 10.09 -8.03
CA GLU A 33 -3.26 9.19 -8.27
C GLU A 33 -3.97 8.79 -6.97
N TRP A 34 -3.37 9.04 -5.80
CA TRP A 34 -3.93 8.60 -4.54
C TRP A 34 -5.30 9.22 -4.28
N SER A 35 -6.24 8.40 -3.82
CA SER A 35 -7.59 8.82 -3.49
C SER A 35 -8.18 7.83 -2.49
N SER A 36 -9.38 8.16 -1.98
CA SER A 36 -10.12 7.22 -1.13
C SER A 36 -10.40 5.91 -1.83
N LEU A 37 -10.62 5.96 -3.14
CA LEU A 37 -10.85 4.76 -3.93
C LEU A 37 -9.60 3.88 -3.95
N ILE A 38 -8.44 4.48 -4.18
CA ILE A 38 -7.18 3.72 -4.17
C ILE A 38 -6.94 3.12 -2.78
N ALA A 39 -7.26 3.87 -1.72
CA ALA A 39 -7.13 3.34 -0.36
C ALA A 39 -7.98 2.07 -0.17
N LEU A 40 -9.20 2.06 -0.68
CA LEU A 40 -10.07 0.88 -0.62
C LEU A 40 -9.50 -0.27 -1.45
N VAL A 41 -8.91 0.03 -2.60
CA VAL A 41 -8.28 -0.99 -3.44
C VAL A 41 -7.08 -1.61 -2.73
N VAL A 42 -6.31 -0.80 -2.00
CA VAL A 42 -5.18 -1.32 -1.20
C VAL A 42 -5.69 -2.27 -0.12
N ILE A 43 -6.76 -1.91 0.58
CA ILE A 43 -7.37 -2.77 1.60
C ILE A 43 -7.80 -4.11 0.97
N ALA A 44 -8.43 -4.05 -0.19
CA ALA A 44 -8.89 -5.26 -0.87
C ALA A 44 -7.72 -6.12 -1.33
N MET A 45 -6.65 -5.50 -1.83
CA MET A 45 -5.47 -6.22 -2.28
C MET A 45 -4.81 -6.96 -1.12
N VAL A 46 -4.67 -6.30 0.03
CA VAL A 46 -4.05 -6.91 1.21
C VAL A 46 -4.88 -8.09 1.70
N ASP A 47 -6.19 -7.96 1.70
CA ASP A 47 -7.09 -9.06 2.08
C ASP A 47 -6.91 -10.26 1.14
N GLU A 48 -6.88 -9.99 -0.17
CA GLU A 48 -6.82 -11.03 -1.18
C GLU A 48 -5.44 -11.70 -1.25
N GLU A 49 -4.37 -10.90 -1.20
CA GLU A 49 -3.01 -11.41 -1.42
C GLU A 49 -2.35 -11.92 -0.14
N TYR A 50 -2.73 -11.39 1.01
CA TYR A 50 -2.07 -11.70 2.28
C TYR A 50 -3.02 -12.27 3.32
N ASP A 51 -4.31 -12.30 3.03
CA ASP A 51 -5.33 -12.78 3.98
C ASP A 51 -5.29 -12.02 5.30
N ILE A 52 -5.10 -10.71 5.22
CA ILE A 52 -4.97 -9.83 6.38
C ILE A 52 -5.95 -8.67 6.21
N LYS A 53 -6.61 -8.30 7.31
CA LYS A 53 -7.58 -7.20 7.32
C LYS A 53 -6.89 -5.87 7.65
N LEU A 54 -6.55 -5.12 6.63
CA LEU A 54 -6.07 -3.74 6.78
C LEU A 54 -7.29 -2.82 6.95
N THR A 55 -7.22 -1.90 7.89
CA THR A 55 -8.33 -1.00 8.18
C THR A 55 -8.06 0.42 7.65
N GLY A 56 -9.12 1.23 7.58
CA GLY A 56 -8.96 2.64 7.24
C GLY A 56 -8.08 3.37 8.26
N ASP A 57 -8.18 3.00 9.54
CA ASP A 57 -7.32 3.55 10.58
C ASP A 57 -5.84 3.22 10.36
N ASP A 58 -5.56 2.01 9.92
CA ASP A 58 -4.19 1.60 9.61
C ASP A 58 -3.60 2.50 8.53
N ILE A 59 -4.39 2.81 7.51
CA ILE A 59 -3.96 3.68 6.42
C ILE A 59 -3.79 5.12 6.93
N ARG A 60 -4.76 5.60 7.70
CA ARG A 60 -4.75 6.97 8.19
C ARG A 60 -3.55 7.26 9.09
N THR A 61 -3.10 6.27 9.85
CA THR A 61 -1.98 6.42 10.78
C THR A 61 -0.64 6.03 10.17
N SER A 62 -0.62 5.72 8.88
CA SER A 62 0.60 5.41 8.15
C SER A 62 0.99 6.58 7.24
N VAL A 63 2.27 6.70 6.94
CA VAL A 63 2.80 7.76 6.07
C VAL A 63 3.42 7.17 4.82
N THR A 64 4.27 6.15 4.98
CA THR A 64 4.99 5.54 3.87
C THR A 64 4.42 4.17 3.55
N VAL A 65 4.80 3.64 2.38
CA VAL A 65 4.45 2.28 1.98
C VAL A 65 4.99 1.29 3.02
N LYS A 66 6.19 1.54 3.55
CA LYS A 66 6.77 0.70 4.61
C LYS A 66 5.90 0.70 5.86
N ASP A 67 5.32 1.84 6.23
CA ASP A 67 4.44 1.92 7.40
C ASP A 67 3.24 0.99 7.24
N LEU A 68 2.66 0.94 6.05
CA LEU A 68 1.57 0.01 5.76
C LEU A 68 2.03 -1.44 5.89
N PHE A 69 3.20 -1.73 5.34
CA PHE A 69 3.78 -3.07 5.41
C PHE A 69 4.01 -3.49 6.87
N ASP A 70 4.53 -2.58 7.69
CA ASP A 70 4.78 -2.86 9.09
C ASP A 70 3.48 -3.21 9.83
N LYS A 71 2.39 -2.50 9.52
CA LYS A 71 1.10 -2.80 10.15
C LYS A 71 0.56 -4.16 9.73
N ILE A 72 0.75 -4.53 8.47
CA ILE A 72 0.37 -5.84 7.97
C ILE A 72 1.18 -6.92 8.68
N SER A 73 2.47 -6.68 8.87
CA SER A 73 3.40 -7.67 9.40
C SER A 73 3.11 -8.04 10.86
N VAL A 74 2.46 -7.17 11.63
CA VAL A 74 2.17 -7.44 13.04
C VAL A 74 0.77 -8.01 13.24
N LYS A 75 0.02 -8.18 12.19
CA LYS A 75 -1.30 -8.81 12.23
C LYS A 75 -1.16 -10.31 11.97
#